data_344727c9b8e311dc8350ca8e92ff7b68
#
_entry.id   344727c9b8e311dc8350ca8e92ff7b68
#
_cell.length_a   1.000
_cell.length_b   1.000
_cell.length_c   1.000
_cell.angle_alpha   90.00
_cell.angle_beta   90.00
_cell.angle_gamma   90.00
#
_symmetry.space_group_name_H-M   'P 1'
#
loop_
_entity.id
_entity.type
_entity.pdbx_description
1 polymer ?
#
loop_
_entity_poly.entity_id
_entity_poly.type
_entity_poly.pdbx_seq_one_letter_code
_entity_poly.pdbx_strand_id
1 'polypeptide(L)'
;MAELAKMYPPQANTPETSLSGALTAAGTTVNVVDGTMLPDAPNLLTIGADGSTAETVLMTEKSGNVLTVVRGQDGTTARAWSAGDVIGRYFTAADQKAMQDNITALNNGKTEKVTSPTDGNLVAFDGTTGKQKDSGKK
;
A
#
# COMPACT_ATOMS: atom_id res chain seq x y z
N MET A 1 9.90 -13.95 11.16
CA MET A 1 9.77 -13.02 10.00
C MET A 1 9.10 -11.75 10.46
N ALA A 2 9.60 -10.59 10.04
CA ALA A 2 8.95 -9.32 10.32
C ALA A 2 7.60 -9.26 9.60
N GLU A 3 6.67 -8.52 10.17
CA GLU A 3 5.38 -8.28 9.55
C GLU A 3 5.58 -7.48 8.25
N LEU A 4 4.85 -7.88 7.21
CA LEU A 4 4.92 -7.19 5.93
C LEU A 4 4.19 -5.85 5.98
N ALA A 5 4.66 -4.89 5.18
CA ALA A 5 4.01 -3.61 5.03
C ALA A 5 2.62 -3.78 4.42
N LYS A 6 1.66 -3.00 4.91
CA LYS A 6 0.29 -3.01 4.38
C LYS A 6 0.29 -2.52 2.94
N MET A 7 -0.29 -3.30 2.06
CA MET A 7 -0.53 -2.90 0.67
C MET A 7 -2.02 -2.73 0.42
N TYR A 8 -2.36 -1.80 -0.47
CA TYR A 8 -3.75 -1.51 -0.80
C TYR A 8 -4.00 -1.83 -2.28
N PRO A 9 -5.15 -2.44 -2.62
CA PRO A 9 -5.41 -2.81 -4.00
C PRO A 9 -5.57 -1.60 -4.91
N PRO A 10 -5.17 -1.73 -6.19
CA PRO A 10 -5.44 -0.70 -7.19
C PRO A 10 -6.91 -0.72 -7.61
N GLN A 11 -7.31 0.30 -8.33
CA GLN A 11 -8.64 0.41 -8.94
C GLN A 11 -8.50 0.28 -10.45
N ALA A 12 -9.26 -0.62 -11.06
CA ALA A 12 -9.24 -0.79 -12.51
C ALA A 12 -9.63 0.53 -13.21
N ASN A 13 -8.86 0.91 -14.21
CA ASN A 13 -9.04 2.15 -14.99
C ASN A 13 -8.88 3.45 -14.20
N THR A 14 -8.51 3.36 -12.92
CA THR A 14 -8.34 4.54 -12.04
C THR A 14 -9.46 5.59 -12.22
N PRO A 15 -10.74 5.20 -12.06
CA PRO A 15 -11.80 6.19 -12.18
C PRO A 15 -11.69 7.23 -11.07
N GLU A 16 -12.16 8.42 -11.34
CA GLU A 16 -12.09 9.50 -10.37
C GLU A 16 -13.44 10.16 -10.21
N THR A 17 -13.64 10.75 -9.05
CA THR A 17 -14.79 11.61 -8.78
C THR A 17 -14.26 12.96 -8.29
N SER A 18 -15.12 13.80 -7.77
CA SER A 18 -14.72 15.09 -7.23
C SER A 18 -15.36 15.31 -5.86
N LEU A 19 -14.77 16.24 -5.11
CA LEU A 19 -15.34 16.66 -3.85
C LEU A 19 -16.67 17.39 -4.11
N SER A 20 -17.69 17.05 -3.32
CA SER A 20 -18.98 17.73 -3.40
C SER A 20 -19.05 18.91 -2.46
N GLY A 21 -18.12 19.05 -1.53
CA GLY A 21 -18.03 20.16 -0.60
C GLY A 21 -16.59 20.49 -0.25
N ALA A 22 -16.37 21.65 0.34
CA ALA A 22 -15.04 22.07 0.77
C ALA A 22 -14.51 21.15 1.88
N LEU A 23 -13.20 20.95 1.90
CA LEU A 23 -12.48 20.17 2.90
C LEU A 23 -11.42 21.06 3.53
N THR A 24 -11.49 21.25 4.85
CA THR A 24 -10.46 22.02 5.55
C THR A 24 -9.18 21.19 5.72
N ALA A 25 -8.06 21.85 5.98
CA ALA A 25 -6.78 21.15 6.20
C ALA A 25 -6.84 20.16 7.37
N ALA A 26 -7.68 20.40 8.37
CA ALA A 26 -7.86 19.53 9.53
C ALA A 26 -9.04 18.56 9.42
N GLY A 27 -9.85 18.68 8.36
CA GLY A 27 -11.05 17.85 8.19
C GLY A 27 -10.70 16.40 7.91
N THR A 28 -11.45 15.48 8.51
CA THR A 28 -11.27 14.03 8.30
C THR A 28 -12.46 13.37 7.63
N THR A 29 -13.50 14.14 7.34
CA THR A 29 -14.67 13.67 6.59
C THR A 29 -14.64 14.30 5.21
N VAL A 30 -14.63 13.47 4.18
CA VAL A 30 -14.59 13.91 2.79
C VAL A 30 -15.91 13.53 2.11
N ASN A 31 -16.61 14.52 1.57
CA ASN A 31 -17.85 14.30 0.82
C ASN A 31 -17.52 14.34 -0.67
N VAL A 32 -17.92 13.30 -1.40
CA VAL A 32 -17.65 13.17 -2.83
C VAL A 32 -18.95 13.10 -3.61
N VAL A 33 -18.87 13.39 -4.92
CA VAL A 33 -20.02 13.35 -5.81
C VAL A 33 -20.51 11.92 -6.04
N ASP A 34 -19.58 10.99 -6.21
CA ASP A 34 -19.91 9.59 -6.48
C ASP A 34 -18.89 8.65 -5.86
N GLY A 35 -19.20 8.12 -4.68
CA GLY A 35 -18.35 7.18 -3.97
C GLY A 35 -18.18 5.82 -4.67
N THR A 36 -19.05 5.49 -5.64
CA THR A 36 -18.91 4.22 -6.38
C THR A 36 -17.73 4.23 -7.33
N MET A 37 -17.18 5.41 -7.65
CA MET A 37 -15.97 5.54 -8.45
C MET A 37 -14.70 5.22 -7.65
N LEU A 38 -14.82 5.05 -6.34
CA LEU A 38 -13.70 4.81 -5.45
C LEU A 38 -13.69 3.37 -4.94
N PRO A 39 -12.52 2.81 -4.61
CA PRO A 39 -12.44 1.45 -4.08
C PRO A 39 -13.07 1.35 -2.70
N ASP A 40 -13.19 0.12 -2.21
CA ASP A 40 -13.60 -0.12 -0.84
C ASP A 40 -12.53 0.31 0.16
N ALA A 41 -12.95 0.68 1.35
CA ALA A 41 -12.04 1.00 2.44
C ALA A 41 -11.53 -0.30 3.10
N PRO A 42 -10.31 -0.31 3.65
CA PRO A 42 -9.35 0.81 3.63
C PRO A 42 -8.59 0.89 2.30
N ASN A 43 -8.25 2.09 1.89
CA ASN A 43 -7.41 2.30 0.71
C ASN A 43 -6.81 3.71 0.70
N LEU A 44 -5.76 3.88 -0.09
CA LEU A 44 -5.17 5.20 -0.33
C LEU A 44 -5.93 5.91 -1.45
N LEU A 45 -6.12 7.20 -1.30
CA LEU A 45 -6.71 8.06 -2.34
C LEU A 45 -5.85 9.31 -2.50
N THR A 46 -5.87 9.90 -3.69
CA THR A 46 -5.15 11.14 -3.97
C THR A 46 -6.14 12.23 -4.36
N ILE A 47 -6.01 13.38 -3.72
CA ILE A 47 -6.79 14.58 -4.03
C ILE A 47 -5.93 15.51 -4.86
N GLY A 48 -6.45 16.05 -5.96
CA GLY A 48 -5.73 16.99 -6.82
C GLY A 48 -4.55 16.35 -7.54
N ALA A 49 -4.72 15.15 -8.07
CA ALA A 49 -3.64 14.35 -8.67
C ALA A 49 -2.94 15.01 -9.85
N ASP A 50 -3.57 15.98 -10.47
CA ASP A 50 -3.01 16.73 -11.60
C ASP A 50 -2.07 17.87 -11.19
N GLY A 51 -1.93 18.11 -9.89
CA GLY A 51 -1.15 19.22 -9.36
C GLY A 51 0.06 18.79 -8.54
N SER A 52 1.06 19.68 -8.48
CA SER A 52 2.26 19.45 -7.66
C SER A 52 1.99 19.47 -6.16
N THR A 53 0.82 19.92 -5.74
CA THR A 53 0.39 19.99 -4.35
C THR A 53 -0.64 18.93 -3.98
N ALA A 54 -0.76 17.87 -4.79
CA ALA A 54 -1.64 16.76 -4.50
C ALA A 54 -1.43 16.21 -3.09
N GLU A 55 -2.52 15.74 -2.50
CA GLU A 55 -2.47 15.13 -1.16
C GLU A 55 -2.93 13.69 -1.23
N THR A 56 -2.15 12.79 -0.64
CA THR A 56 -2.56 11.40 -0.44
C THR A 56 -3.20 11.27 0.94
N VAL A 57 -4.33 10.60 0.99
CA VAL A 57 -5.06 10.33 2.24
C VAL A 57 -5.31 8.83 2.37
N LEU A 58 -5.40 8.33 3.60
CA LEU A 58 -5.83 6.97 3.87
C LEU A 58 -7.32 6.98 4.17
N MET A 59 -8.11 6.44 3.28
CA MET A 59 -9.53 6.24 3.52
C MET A 59 -9.70 5.04 4.44
N THR A 60 -10.23 5.28 5.63
CA THR A 60 -10.44 4.20 6.62
C THR A 60 -11.87 3.66 6.57
N GLU A 61 -12.82 4.48 6.13
CA GLU A 61 -14.22 4.08 5.99
C GLU A 61 -14.84 4.76 4.77
N LYS A 62 -15.78 4.09 4.15
CA LYS A 62 -16.60 4.64 3.06
C LYS A 62 -18.05 4.25 3.30
N SER A 63 -18.93 5.23 3.38
CA SER A 63 -20.36 5.04 3.48
C SER A 63 -21.05 5.87 2.42
N GLY A 64 -21.40 5.22 1.30
CA GLY A 64 -21.95 5.94 0.16
C GLY A 64 -20.97 6.97 -0.39
N ASN A 65 -21.35 8.23 -0.32
CA ASN A 65 -20.52 9.36 -0.79
C ASN A 65 -19.77 10.07 0.33
N VAL A 66 -19.69 9.45 1.51
CA VAL A 66 -19.01 10.03 2.68
C VAL A 66 -17.81 9.16 3.03
N LEU A 67 -16.64 9.75 3.05
CA LEU A 67 -15.38 9.07 3.37
C LEU A 67 -14.83 9.57 4.71
N THR A 68 -14.28 8.65 5.49
CA THR A 68 -13.46 9.01 6.66
C THR A 68 -12.01 8.75 6.30
N VAL A 69 -11.15 9.74 6.50
CA VAL A 69 -9.76 9.69 6.03
C VAL A 69 -8.76 10.12 7.11
N VAL A 70 -7.53 9.60 6.97
CA VAL A 70 -6.35 10.12 7.67
C VAL A 70 -5.60 10.99 6.67
N ARG A 71 -5.31 12.22 7.06
CA ARG A 71 -4.75 13.25 6.17
C ARG A 71 -3.22 13.15 6.06
N GLY A 72 -2.69 13.78 5.00
CA GLY A 72 -1.25 14.00 4.85
C GLY A 72 -0.43 12.72 4.80
N GLN A 73 -0.87 11.71 4.03
CA GLN A 73 -0.16 10.45 3.90
C GLN A 73 0.90 10.52 2.80
N ASP A 74 1.78 9.52 2.75
CA ASP A 74 2.78 9.36 1.69
C ASP A 74 3.68 10.58 1.52
N GLY A 75 4.05 11.22 2.64
CA GLY A 75 4.92 12.40 2.60
C GLY A 75 4.24 13.66 2.08
N THR A 76 2.93 13.62 1.82
CA THR A 76 2.19 14.80 1.38
C THR A 76 1.72 15.63 2.58
N THR A 77 1.31 16.86 2.31
CA THR A 77 0.85 17.78 3.35
C THR A 77 -0.65 17.98 3.26
N ALA A 78 -1.34 17.87 4.39
CA ALA A 78 -2.77 18.17 4.47
C ALA A 78 -3.01 19.65 4.18
N ARG A 79 -3.96 19.93 3.30
CA ARG A 79 -4.30 21.29 2.90
C ARG A 79 -5.80 21.41 2.68
N ALA A 80 -6.28 22.65 2.56
CA ALA A 80 -7.68 22.89 2.23
C ALA A 80 -7.95 22.58 0.75
N TRP A 81 -9.07 21.91 0.50
CA TRP A 81 -9.54 21.57 -0.84
C TRP A 81 -10.94 22.14 -1.06
N SER A 82 -11.27 22.39 -2.31
CA SER A 82 -12.56 22.98 -2.69
C SER A 82 -13.48 21.95 -3.32
N ALA A 83 -14.78 22.21 -3.30
CA ALA A 83 -15.73 21.45 -4.09
C ALA A 83 -15.30 21.46 -5.55
N GLY A 84 -15.37 20.32 -6.21
CA GLY A 84 -14.92 20.15 -7.58
C GLY A 84 -13.50 19.66 -7.73
N ASP A 85 -12.67 19.69 -6.69
CA ASP A 85 -11.34 19.10 -6.75
C ASP A 85 -11.44 17.58 -6.91
N VAL A 86 -10.54 17.03 -7.73
CA VAL A 86 -10.60 15.63 -8.16
C VAL A 86 -10.00 14.71 -7.08
N ILE A 87 -10.60 13.55 -6.87
CA ILE A 87 -10.10 12.51 -5.98
C ILE A 87 -10.25 11.14 -6.65
N GLY A 88 -9.23 10.30 -6.50
CA GLY A 88 -9.25 8.97 -7.08
C GLY A 88 -8.19 8.06 -6.47
N ARG A 89 -8.19 6.80 -6.90
CA ARG A 89 -7.20 5.82 -6.50
C ARG A 89 -6.12 5.72 -7.57
N TYR A 90 -4.98 6.33 -7.33
CA TYR A 90 -3.84 6.29 -8.23
C TYR A 90 -2.70 5.50 -7.61
N PHE A 91 -1.75 5.07 -8.43
CA PHE A 91 -0.52 4.47 -7.93
C PHE A 91 0.31 5.55 -7.23
N THR A 92 0.76 5.25 -6.00
CA THR A 92 1.48 6.22 -5.17
C THR A 92 2.88 5.73 -4.84
N ALA A 93 3.73 6.65 -4.37
CA ALA A 93 5.05 6.29 -3.86
C ALA A 93 4.94 5.32 -2.68
N ALA A 94 3.93 5.46 -1.84
CA ALA A 94 3.67 4.53 -0.74
C ALA A 94 3.39 3.12 -1.24
N ASP A 95 2.65 2.97 -2.35
CA ASP A 95 2.40 1.67 -2.96
C ASP A 95 3.71 0.99 -3.38
N GLN A 96 4.56 1.73 -4.08
CA GLN A 96 5.85 1.18 -4.52
C GLN A 96 6.76 0.88 -3.35
N LYS A 97 6.82 1.76 -2.36
CA LYS A 97 7.63 1.54 -1.16
C LYS A 97 7.19 0.28 -0.41
N ALA A 98 5.89 0.08 -0.24
CA ALA A 98 5.37 -1.12 0.41
C ALA A 98 5.78 -2.39 -0.35
N MET A 99 5.70 -2.37 -1.68
CA MET A 99 6.16 -3.50 -2.50
C MET A 99 7.65 -3.75 -2.34
N GLN A 100 8.47 -2.70 -2.39
CA GLN A 100 9.91 -2.82 -2.23
C GLN A 100 10.29 -3.36 -0.85
N ASP A 101 9.67 -2.83 0.20
CA ASP A 101 9.92 -3.27 1.57
C ASP A 101 9.51 -4.74 1.76
N ASN A 102 8.39 -5.15 1.16
CA ASN A 102 7.92 -6.52 1.24
C ASN A 102 8.81 -7.49 0.46
N ILE A 103 9.28 -7.08 -0.72
CA ILE A 103 10.23 -7.89 -1.49
C ILE A 103 11.50 -8.10 -0.70
N THR A 104 12.03 -7.04 -0.08
CA THR A 104 13.23 -7.12 0.75
C THR A 104 13.01 -8.04 1.95
N ALA A 105 11.88 -7.89 2.65
CA ALA A 105 11.56 -8.72 3.80
C ALA A 105 11.43 -10.20 3.42
N LEU A 106 10.76 -10.50 2.32
CA LEU A 106 10.60 -11.87 1.83
C LEU A 106 11.93 -12.45 1.37
N ASN A 107 12.77 -11.65 0.71
CA ASN A 107 14.10 -12.09 0.31
C ASN A 107 14.97 -12.42 1.51
N ASN A 108 14.92 -11.61 2.57
CA ASN A 108 15.70 -11.84 3.79
C ASN A 108 15.16 -13.03 4.60
N GLY A 109 13.88 -13.36 4.45
CA GLY A 109 13.23 -14.46 5.17
C GLY A 109 13.25 -15.79 4.44
N LYS A 110 13.71 -15.84 3.18
CA LYS A 110 13.72 -17.08 2.41
C LYS A 110 14.77 -18.06 2.92
N THR A 111 14.54 -19.35 2.69
CA THR A 111 15.52 -20.41 2.99
C THR A 111 16.77 -20.23 2.15
N GLU A 112 17.93 -20.18 2.78
CA GLU A 112 19.20 -20.09 2.08
C GLU A 112 19.51 -21.39 1.34
N LYS A 113 19.96 -21.27 0.11
CA LYS A 113 20.41 -22.40 -0.68
C LYS A 113 21.79 -22.87 -0.17
N VAL A 114 21.98 -24.17 -0.07
CA VAL A 114 23.31 -24.73 0.18
C VAL A 114 24.20 -24.39 -1.03
N THR A 115 25.29 -23.66 -0.80
CA THR A 115 26.11 -23.13 -1.90
C THR A 115 27.05 -24.16 -2.52
N SER A 116 27.48 -25.15 -1.75
CA SER A 116 28.44 -26.15 -2.24
C SER A 116 28.11 -27.53 -1.67
N PRO A 117 26.95 -28.11 -1.98
CA PRO A 117 26.61 -29.44 -1.47
C PRO A 117 27.54 -30.47 -2.08
N THR A 118 27.93 -31.47 -1.28
CA THR A 118 28.71 -32.60 -1.76
C THR A 118 27.81 -33.44 -2.68
N ASP A 119 28.34 -33.83 -3.83
CA ASP A 119 27.61 -34.64 -4.81
C ASP A 119 27.06 -35.92 -4.16
N GLY A 120 25.80 -36.18 -4.38
CA GLY A 120 25.11 -37.35 -3.83
C GLY A 120 24.58 -37.15 -2.42
N ASN A 121 24.89 -36.03 -1.74
CA ASN A 121 24.36 -35.78 -0.41
C ASN A 121 22.91 -35.31 -0.51
N LEU A 122 22.11 -35.69 0.50
CA LEU A 122 20.74 -35.21 0.64
C LEU A 122 20.75 -33.84 1.30
N VAL A 123 19.87 -32.97 0.83
CA VAL A 123 19.64 -31.66 1.47
C VAL A 123 18.68 -31.86 2.65
N ALA A 124 19.02 -31.30 3.80
CA ALA A 124 18.18 -31.33 4.98
C ALA A 124 17.96 -29.91 5.49
N PHE A 125 16.90 -29.72 6.27
CA PHE A 125 16.63 -28.44 6.92
C PHE A 125 17.27 -28.42 8.30
N ASP A 126 17.76 -27.21 8.66
CA ASP A 126 18.17 -26.96 10.03
C ASP A 126 16.91 -26.92 10.91
N GLY A 127 16.89 -27.74 11.97
CA GLY A 127 15.71 -27.92 12.82
C GLY A 127 15.30 -26.68 13.61
N THR A 128 16.19 -25.69 13.75
CA THR A 128 15.89 -24.47 14.52
C THR A 128 15.64 -23.28 13.64
N THR A 129 16.28 -23.19 12.47
CA THR A 129 16.20 -22.01 11.61
C THR A 129 15.39 -22.24 10.34
N GLY A 130 15.07 -23.49 10.01
CA GLY A 130 14.39 -23.84 8.75
C GLY A 130 15.27 -23.68 7.51
N LYS A 131 16.55 -23.39 7.66
CA LYS A 131 17.47 -23.27 6.53
C LYS A 131 17.89 -24.64 6.02
N GLN A 132 18.13 -24.73 4.73
CA GLN A 132 18.66 -25.94 4.12
C GLN A 132 20.13 -26.11 4.50
N LYS A 133 20.53 -27.34 4.73
CA LYS A 133 21.93 -27.68 4.97
C LYS A 133 22.27 -29.00 4.30
N ASP A 134 23.56 -29.19 4.00
CA ASP A 134 24.06 -30.48 3.52
C ASP A 134 24.01 -31.47 4.67
N SER A 135 23.31 -32.57 4.51
CA SER A 135 23.18 -33.60 5.57
C SER A 135 24.44 -34.46 5.76
N GLY A 136 25.37 -34.40 4.82
CA GLY A 136 26.54 -35.31 4.83
C GLY A 136 26.22 -36.74 4.44
N LYS A 137 24.98 -37.03 4.05
CA LYS A 137 24.56 -38.36 3.61
C LYS A 137 24.48 -38.43 2.09
N LYS A 138 24.80 -39.57 1.57
CA LYS A 138 24.76 -39.85 0.13
C LYS A 138 23.63 -40.81 -0.19
#